data_9d2333e53fcf33ae9d21ec6668c1b62c
#
_entry.id   9d2333e53fcf33ae9d21ec6668c1b62c
#
_cell.length_a   1.000
_cell.length_b   1.000
_cell.length_c   1.000
_cell.angle_alpha   90.00
_cell.angle_beta   90.00
_cell.angle_gamma   90.00
#
_symmetry.space_group_name_H-M   'P 1'
#
loop_
_entity.id
_entity.type
_entity.pdbx_description
1 polymer ?
#
loop_
_entity_poly.entity_id
_entity_poly.type
_entity_poly.pdbx_seq_one_letter_code
_entity_poly.pdbx_strand_id
1 'polypeptide(L)'
;LADEIIRAGGIQAAPAPRDGLTATQLSGIPLIMREPGSGTRRIVEEALKAQGVSPSELHVLMTLGNTESIKLYLEHSPACAFLSSLAVREELKNGNLKRIPLRHMEIRRSFHFATGHGDHSRIKELFIRFCKNYYNKI
;
A
#
# COMPACT_ATOMS: atom_id res chain seq x y z
N LEU A 1 15.01 -1.06 -4.09
CA LEU A 1 14.00 -2.10 -3.95
C LEU A 1 12.67 -1.62 -4.55
N ALA A 2 12.15 -2.38 -5.51
CA ALA A 2 10.83 -2.11 -6.08
C ALA A 2 9.72 -2.55 -5.12
N ASP A 3 8.64 -1.78 -5.06
CA ASP A 3 7.44 -2.08 -4.29
C ASP A 3 6.20 -1.67 -5.09
N GLU A 4 5.13 -2.39 -4.88
CA GLU A 4 3.82 -2.08 -5.43
C GLU A 4 2.87 -1.72 -4.30
N ILE A 5 2.12 -0.63 -4.45
CA ILE A 5 1.04 -0.30 -3.54
C ILE A 5 -0.22 -0.93 -4.11
N ILE A 6 -0.81 -1.85 -3.36
CA ILE A 6 -2.02 -2.58 -3.74
C ILE A 6 -3.20 -2.13 -2.88
N ARG A 7 -4.40 -2.32 -3.41
CA ARG A 7 -5.60 -2.25 -2.60
C ARG A 7 -5.84 -3.62 -1.96
N ALA A 8 -5.98 -3.63 -0.65
CA ALA A 8 -6.22 -4.84 0.14
C ALA A 8 -7.47 -4.72 0.98
N GLY A 9 -8.10 -5.83 1.24
CA GLY A 9 -9.26 -5.94 2.13
C GLY A 9 -9.34 -7.32 2.77
N GLY A 10 -10.08 -7.43 3.87
CA GLY A 10 -10.35 -8.68 4.55
C GLY A 10 -11.44 -9.50 3.87
N ILE A 11 -11.86 -10.57 4.53
CA ILE A 11 -12.90 -11.49 4.02
C ILE A 11 -14.26 -10.82 3.83
N GLN A 12 -14.55 -9.77 4.61
CA GLN A 12 -15.81 -9.01 4.53
C GLN A 12 -15.80 -7.94 3.44
N ALA A 13 -14.64 -7.63 2.86
CA ALA A 13 -14.55 -6.64 1.79
C ALA A 13 -15.30 -7.12 0.54
N ALA A 14 -16.07 -6.22 -0.08
CA ALA A 14 -16.81 -6.53 -1.29
C ALA A 14 -15.86 -7.01 -2.40
N PRO A 15 -16.23 -8.06 -3.15
CA PRO A 15 -15.43 -8.52 -4.27
C PRO A 15 -15.36 -7.45 -5.36
N ALA A 16 -14.22 -7.33 -5.99
CA ALA A 16 -14.09 -6.49 -7.19
C ALA A 16 -14.71 -7.17 -8.41
N PRO A 17 -15.18 -6.40 -9.41
CA PRO A 17 -15.47 -6.94 -10.71
C PRO A 17 -14.26 -7.69 -11.28
N ARG A 18 -14.50 -8.65 -12.19
CA ARG A 18 -13.44 -9.49 -12.77
C ARG A 18 -12.30 -8.68 -13.38
N ASP A 19 -12.64 -7.53 -14.00
CA ASP A 19 -11.68 -6.62 -14.63
C ASP A 19 -11.06 -5.61 -13.66
N GLY A 20 -11.39 -5.69 -12.37
CA GLY A 20 -10.97 -4.75 -11.35
C GLY A 20 -11.89 -3.52 -11.23
N LEU A 21 -11.71 -2.75 -10.16
CA LEU A 21 -12.43 -1.50 -9.92
C LEU A 21 -11.75 -0.34 -10.62
N THR A 22 -12.54 0.54 -11.20
CA THR A 22 -12.06 1.84 -11.67
C THR A 22 -11.83 2.79 -10.49
N ALA A 23 -11.00 3.82 -10.69
CA ALA A 23 -10.78 4.84 -9.68
C ALA A 23 -12.10 5.51 -9.24
N THR A 24 -13.01 5.78 -10.18
CA THR A 24 -14.31 6.38 -9.89
C THR A 24 -15.18 5.50 -9.01
N GLN A 25 -15.13 4.18 -9.16
CA GLN A 25 -15.87 3.25 -8.32
C GLN A 25 -15.37 3.18 -6.86
N LEU A 26 -14.15 3.67 -6.59
CA LEU A 26 -13.60 3.71 -5.24
C LEU A 26 -14.35 4.68 -4.31
N SER A 27 -15.01 5.70 -4.83
CA SER A 27 -15.72 6.69 -4.03
C SER A 27 -16.85 6.10 -3.17
N GLY A 28 -17.44 4.99 -3.62
CA GLY A 28 -18.48 4.28 -2.88
C GLY A 28 -18.01 3.22 -1.90
N ILE A 29 -16.69 3.02 -1.76
CA ILE A 29 -16.13 1.95 -0.97
C ILE A 29 -15.45 2.52 0.27
N PRO A 30 -15.78 1.99 1.48
CA PRO A 30 -15.16 2.47 2.70
C PRO A 30 -13.65 2.20 2.69
N LEU A 31 -12.85 3.25 2.91
CA LEU A 31 -11.39 3.22 2.90
C LEU A 31 -10.83 3.60 4.26
N ILE A 32 -9.77 2.92 4.64
CA ILE A 32 -8.85 3.34 5.68
C ILE A 32 -7.64 3.97 4.99
N MET A 33 -7.30 5.18 5.38
CA MET A 33 -6.18 5.91 4.81
C MET A 33 -5.05 6.05 5.81
N ARG A 34 -3.82 6.16 5.31
CA ARG A 34 -2.69 6.58 6.12
C ARG A 34 -2.85 8.08 6.48
N GLU A 35 -2.12 8.49 7.50
CA GLU A 35 -2.08 9.87 7.97
C GLU A 35 -1.57 10.85 6.90
N PRO A 36 -1.95 12.14 6.97
CA PRO A 36 -1.31 13.18 6.17
C PRO A 36 0.20 13.20 6.40
N GLY A 37 0.97 13.34 5.34
CA GLY A 37 2.44 13.24 5.38
C GLY A 37 3.00 11.84 5.10
N SER A 38 2.19 10.80 5.11
CA SER A 38 2.60 9.47 4.66
C SER A 38 3.00 9.48 3.19
N GLY A 39 4.17 8.93 2.89
CA GLY A 39 4.61 8.73 1.51
C GLY A 39 3.68 7.81 0.71
N THR A 40 3.15 6.77 1.34
CA THR A 40 2.15 5.88 0.73
C THR A 40 0.89 6.65 0.36
N ARG A 41 0.34 7.45 1.29
CA ARG A 41 -0.84 8.27 1.03
C ARG A 41 -0.64 9.22 -0.13
N ARG A 42 0.47 9.94 -0.14
CA ARG A 42 0.78 10.90 -1.21
C ARG A 42 0.78 10.23 -2.59
N ILE A 43 1.46 9.09 -2.72
CA ILE A 43 1.54 8.37 -4.00
C ILE A 43 0.16 7.87 -4.44
N VAL A 44 -0.65 7.38 -3.52
CA VAL A 44 -2.03 6.95 -3.80
C VAL A 44 -2.89 8.12 -4.27
N GLU A 45 -2.84 9.25 -3.56
CA GLU A 45 -3.60 10.45 -3.94
C GLU A 45 -3.17 10.99 -5.32
N GLU A 46 -1.88 10.99 -5.62
CA GLU A 46 -1.36 11.37 -6.95
C GLU A 46 -1.87 10.42 -8.04
N ALA A 47 -1.84 9.10 -7.79
CA ALA A 47 -2.34 8.12 -8.75
C ALA A 47 -3.85 8.26 -9.00
N LEU A 48 -4.63 8.52 -7.97
CA LEU A 48 -6.07 8.76 -8.09
C LEU A 48 -6.38 10.05 -8.85
N LYS A 49 -5.65 11.13 -8.57
CA LYS A 49 -5.77 12.39 -9.32
C LYS A 49 -5.48 12.21 -10.80
N ALA A 50 -4.48 11.40 -11.15
CA ALA A 50 -4.16 11.08 -12.54
C ALA A 50 -5.31 10.34 -13.25
N GLN A 51 -6.18 9.66 -12.49
CA GLN A 51 -7.40 9.02 -12.99
C GLN A 51 -8.65 9.91 -12.86
N GLY A 52 -8.50 11.18 -12.53
CA GLY A 52 -9.60 12.14 -12.41
C GLY A 52 -10.37 12.07 -11.09
N VAL A 53 -9.85 11.40 -10.06
CA VAL A 53 -10.48 11.28 -8.75
C VAL A 53 -9.78 12.15 -7.73
N SER A 54 -10.51 13.11 -7.17
CA SER A 54 -10.02 13.94 -6.05
C SER A 54 -10.06 13.16 -4.74
N PRO A 55 -9.08 13.36 -3.84
CA PRO A 55 -9.11 12.76 -2.50
C PRO A 55 -10.40 13.05 -1.71
N SER A 56 -11.03 14.21 -1.93
CA SER A 56 -12.30 14.58 -1.28
C SER A 56 -13.49 13.73 -1.73
N GLU A 57 -13.39 13.03 -2.85
CA GLU A 57 -14.45 12.15 -3.36
C GLU A 57 -14.39 10.74 -2.74
N LEU A 58 -13.33 10.43 -2.00
CA LEU A 58 -13.14 9.13 -1.37
C LEU A 58 -13.96 9.02 -0.08
N HIS A 59 -14.54 7.85 0.16
CA HIS A 59 -15.22 7.53 1.40
C HIS A 59 -14.22 7.04 2.46
N VAL A 60 -13.53 7.96 3.10
CA VAL A 60 -12.56 7.66 4.15
C VAL A 60 -13.26 7.50 5.49
N LEU A 61 -13.27 6.29 6.04
CA LEU A 61 -13.85 6.00 7.36
C LEU A 61 -13.00 6.56 8.49
N MET A 62 -11.70 6.35 8.40
CA MET A 62 -10.74 6.82 9.38
C MET A 62 -9.33 6.88 8.80
N THR A 63 -8.47 7.58 9.51
CA THR A 63 -7.05 7.70 9.23
C THR A 63 -6.26 7.00 10.33
N LEU A 64 -5.37 6.09 9.95
CA LEU A 64 -4.49 5.37 10.87
C LEU A 64 -3.03 5.55 10.46
N GLY A 65 -2.18 5.89 11.41
CA GLY A 65 -0.75 6.14 11.19
C GLY A 65 0.14 4.91 11.25
N ASN A 66 -0.43 3.71 11.31
CA ASN A 66 0.31 2.47 11.48
C ASN A 66 -0.22 1.37 10.57
N THR A 67 0.65 0.78 9.76
CA THR A 67 0.29 -0.28 8.82
C THR A 67 -0.25 -1.53 9.52
N GLU A 68 0.32 -1.92 10.66
CA GLU A 68 -0.14 -3.10 11.40
C GLU A 68 -1.56 -2.90 11.94
N SER A 69 -1.87 -1.71 12.45
CA SER A 69 -3.23 -1.37 12.88
C SER A 69 -4.23 -1.41 11.73
N ILE A 70 -3.84 -0.95 10.55
CA ILE A 70 -4.68 -1.03 9.35
C ILE A 70 -4.96 -2.50 8.99
N LYS A 71 -3.94 -3.34 8.97
CA LYS A 71 -4.08 -4.77 8.65
C LYS A 71 -5.08 -5.45 9.58
N LEU A 72 -4.93 -5.25 10.89
CA LEU A 72 -5.84 -5.78 11.89
C LEU A 72 -7.29 -5.30 11.70
N TYR A 73 -7.47 -4.03 11.42
CA TYR A 73 -8.80 -3.49 11.17
C TYR A 73 -9.46 -4.11 9.93
N LEU A 74 -8.70 -4.28 8.85
CA LEU A 74 -9.20 -4.85 7.60
C LEU A 74 -9.66 -6.31 7.74
N GLU A 75 -9.02 -7.09 8.61
CA GLU A 75 -9.40 -8.48 8.85
C GLU A 75 -10.83 -8.62 9.41
N HIS A 76 -11.31 -7.59 10.09
CA HIS A 76 -12.61 -7.57 10.79
C HIS A 76 -13.59 -6.52 10.25
N SER A 77 -13.38 -6.02 9.04
CA SER A 77 -14.14 -4.90 8.49
C SER A 77 -14.39 -5.10 6.99
N PRO A 78 -15.48 -4.54 6.44
CA PRO A 78 -15.69 -4.47 4.99
C PRO A 78 -14.83 -3.42 4.29
N ALA A 79 -14.08 -2.62 5.04
CA ALA A 79 -13.21 -1.58 4.50
C ALA A 79 -12.02 -2.15 3.72
N CYS A 80 -11.44 -1.30 2.90
CA CYS A 80 -10.21 -1.57 2.16
C CYS A 80 -9.16 -0.51 2.49
N ALA A 81 -7.91 -0.78 2.16
CA ALA A 81 -6.82 0.18 2.27
C ALA A 81 -5.81 -0.01 1.14
N PHE A 82 -5.04 1.02 0.87
CA PHE A 82 -3.88 0.96 0.01
C PHE A 82 -2.64 0.71 0.85
N LEU A 83 -1.98 -0.42 0.61
CA LEU A 83 -0.84 -0.87 1.39
C LEU A 83 0.28 -1.37 0.48
N SER A 84 1.51 -1.32 0.99
CA SER A 84 2.64 -1.97 0.33
C SER A 84 2.39 -3.47 0.19
N SER A 85 2.59 -4.02 -0.99
CA SER A 85 2.48 -5.46 -1.23
C SER A 85 3.47 -6.25 -0.39
N LEU A 86 4.63 -5.67 -0.08
CA LEU A 86 5.62 -6.28 0.80
C LEU A 86 5.15 -6.33 2.25
N ALA A 87 4.42 -5.31 2.71
CA ALA A 87 3.93 -5.23 4.08
C ALA A 87 2.78 -6.20 4.38
N VAL A 88 2.03 -6.61 3.37
CA VAL A 88 0.85 -7.50 3.51
C VAL A 88 1.08 -8.91 2.94
N ARG A 89 2.32 -9.24 2.61
CA ARG A 89 2.65 -10.49 1.93
C ARG A 89 2.21 -11.73 2.69
N GLU A 90 2.42 -11.77 4.00
CA GLU A 90 2.03 -12.90 4.84
C GLU A 90 0.50 -13.01 4.93
N GLU A 91 -0.20 -11.90 5.08
CA GLU A 91 -1.67 -11.87 5.13
C GLU A 91 -2.31 -12.30 3.81
N LEU A 92 -1.70 -11.93 2.67
CA LEU A 92 -2.13 -12.42 1.37
C LEU A 92 -1.89 -13.92 1.20
N LYS A 93 -0.75 -14.42 1.69
CA LYS A 93 -0.37 -15.82 1.61
C LYS A 93 -1.29 -16.71 2.45
N ASN A 94 -1.61 -16.29 3.67
CA ASN A 94 -2.46 -17.07 4.58
C ASN A 94 -3.97 -16.81 4.40
N GLY A 95 -4.35 -15.87 3.55
CA GLY A 95 -5.73 -15.56 3.23
C GLY A 95 -6.44 -14.61 4.19
N ASN A 96 -5.75 -14.04 5.17
CA ASN A 96 -6.34 -13.05 6.10
C ASN A 96 -6.72 -11.75 5.36
N LEU A 97 -5.94 -11.38 4.37
CA LEU A 97 -6.25 -10.30 3.45
C LEU A 97 -6.26 -10.82 2.01
N LYS A 98 -6.97 -10.12 1.16
CA LYS A 98 -7.00 -10.36 -0.29
C LYS A 98 -6.65 -9.10 -1.06
N ARG A 99 -5.98 -9.26 -2.17
CA ARG A 99 -5.78 -8.19 -3.14
C ARG A 99 -7.09 -7.90 -3.86
N ILE A 100 -7.43 -6.65 -3.97
CA ILE A 100 -8.62 -6.20 -4.69
C ILE A 100 -8.14 -5.46 -5.94
N PRO A 101 -8.32 -6.06 -7.14
CA PRO A 101 -7.78 -5.50 -8.37
C PRO A 101 -8.31 -4.11 -8.69
N LEU A 102 -7.43 -3.27 -9.25
CA LEU A 102 -7.77 -1.96 -9.79
C LEU A 102 -7.60 -1.97 -11.31
N ARG A 103 -8.57 -1.41 -12.02
CA ARG A 103 -8.51 -1.28 -13.47
C ARG A 103 -7.73 -0.03 -13.86
N HIS A 104 -6.79 -0.18 -14.80
CA HIS A 104 -6.00 0.91 -15.37
C HIS A 104 -5.17 1.71 -14.36
N MET A 105 -4.96 1.17 -13.17
CA MET A 105 -4.16 1.82 -12.15
C MET A 105 -3.21 0.83 -11.49
N GLU A 106 -1.94 1.02 -11.73
CA GLU A 106 -0.86 0.30 -11.09
C GLU A 106 0.02 1.32 -10.36
N ILE A 107 0.20 1.14 -9.05
CA ILE A 107 0.93 2.08 -8.22
C ILE A 107 2.25 1.44 -7.82
N ARG A 108 3.32 1.85 -8.47
CA ARG A 108 4.68 1.37 -8.21
C ARG A 108 5.50 2.45 -7.53
N ARG A 109 6.41 2.03 -6.69
CA ARG A 109 7.43 2.89 -6.08
C ARG A 109 8.74 2.15 -5.92
N SER A 110 9.79 2.88 -5.57
CA SER A 110 11.10 2.31 -5.21
C SER A 110 11.52 2.80 -3.85
N PHE A 111 12.04 1.89 -3.04
CA PHE A 111 12.74 2.25 -1.82
C PHE A 111 14.22 2.47 -2.11
N HIS A 112 14.77 3.51 -1.53
CA HIS A 112 16.16 3.89 -1.68
C HIS A 112 16.82 3.98 -0.30
N PHE A 113 18.09 3.63 -0.24
CA PHE A 113 18.90 3.94 0.92
C PHE A 113 19.37 5.38 0.82
N ALA A 114 19.10 6.17 1.85
CA ALA A 114 19.64 7.50 2.01
C ALA A 114 20.79 7.46 3.02
N THR A 115 21.94 7.98 2.64
CA THR A 115 23.13 8.03 3.51
C THR A 115 23.67 9.43 3.58
N GLY A 116 24.26 9.81 4.72
CA GLY A 116 24.96 11.08 4.87
C GLY A 116 26.16 11.18 3.93
N HIS A 117 26.48 12.40 3.53
CA HIS A 117 27.67 12.69 2.71
C HIS A 117 28.95 12.31 3.50
N GLY A 118 29.87 11.57 2.86
CA GLY A 118 31.15 11.22 3.47
C GLY A 118 31.14 10.10 4.51
N ASP A 119 29.99 9.51 4.80
CA ASP A 119 29.92 8.37 5.71
C ASP A 119 30.21 7.05 4.97
N HIS A 120 31.43 6.53 5.17
CA HIS A 120 31.91 5.26 4.60
C HIS A 120 32.01 4.14 5.66
N SER A 121 31.11 4.13 6.63
CA SER A 121 31.07 3.10 7.66
C SER A 121 30.90 1.70 7.04
N ARG A 122 31.82 0.79 7.39
CA ARG A 122 31.76 -0.62 6.96
C ARG A 122 30.46 -1.30 7.40
N ILE A 123 29.96 -0.96 8.57
CA ILE A 123 28.69 -1.50 9.10
C ILE A 123 27.53 -1.10 8.21
N LYS A 124 27.48 0.14 7.77
CA LYS A 124 26.45 0.65 6.86
C LYS A 124 26.48 -0.10 5.53
N GLU A 125 27.65 -0.28 4.94
CA GLU A 125 27.79 -1.04 3.68
C GLU A 125 27.36 -2.48 3.82
N LEU A 126 27.72 -3.14 4.91
CA LEU A 126 27.29 -4.51 5.23
C LEU A 126 25.77 -4.59 5.40
N PHE A 127 25.18 -3.63 6.10
CA PHE A 127 23.72 -3.56 6.29
C PHE A 127 22.98 -3.39 4.95
N ILE A 128 23.41 -2.44 4.11
CA ILE A 128 22.85 -2.22 2.79
C ILE A 128 22.94 -3.50 1.92
N ARG A 129 24.09 -4.16 1.95
CA ARG A 129 24.31 -5.42 1.23
C ARG A 129 23.37 -6.52 1.74
N PHE A 130 23.26 -6.65 3.06
CA PHE A 130 22.34 -7.60 3.68
C PHE A 130 20.90 -7.37 3.23
N CYS A 131 20.40 -6.12 3.31
CA CYS A 131 19.04 -5.76 2.88
C CYS A 131 18.82 -6.07 1.40
N LYS A 132 19.74 -5.69 0.53
CA LYS A 132 19.63 -5.99 -0.90
C LYS A 132 19.54 -7.49 -1.16
N ASN A 133 20.39 -8.29 -0.52
CA ASN A 133 20.41 -9.73 -0.68
C ASN A 133 19.13 -10.39 -0.13
N TYR A 134 18.64 -9.91 1.00
CA TYR A 134 17.41 -10.41 1.61
C TYR A 134 16.19 -10.17 0.72
N TYR A 135 16.02 -8.95 0.25
CA TYR A 135 14.85 -8.57 -0.56
C TYR A 135 14.92 -9.04 -2.02
N ASN A 136 16.11 -9.26 -2.57
CA ASN A 136 16.24 -9.82 -3.91
C ASN A 136 15.88 -11.32 -3.99
N LYS A 137 15.78 -12.01 -2.86
CA LYS A 137 15.32 -13.41 -2.78
C LYS A 137 13.80 -13.54 -2.65
N ILE A 138 13.14 -12.43 -2.55
CA ILE A 138 11.70 -12.34 -2.39
C ILE A 138 11.06 -12.03 -3.74
#